data_c87bba28a6a0d8924f9cef1d22fb97a9
#
_entry.id   c87bba28a6a0d8924f9cef1d22fb97a9
#
_cell.length_a   1.000
_cell.length_b   1.000
_cell.length_c   1.000
_cell.angle_alpha   90.00
_cell.angle_beta   90.00
_cell.angle_gamma   90.00
#
_symmetry.space_group_name_H-M   'P 1'
#
loop_
_entity.id
_entity.type
_entity.pdbx_description
1 polymer ?
#
loop_
_entity_poly.entity_id
_entity_poly.type
_entity_poly.pdbx_seq_one_letter_code
_entity_poly.pdbx_strand_id
1 'polypeptide(L)'
;MIQQGITPANPALPPGKRLYAIGDIHGRFDLLEQLLEMIGVDAEDAPTEDDKILIFLGDYVDRGPDSKRVLDLLSMPPPAGFQMICLKGNHEDMLLQFLDGEGAMISWLKNGGRETLKSYGLNVKNLAMSRVTDAVVEKARTEMRAAMP
;
A
#
# COMPACT_ATOMS: atom_id res chain seq x y z
N MET A 1 4.62 47.07 7.59
CA MET A 1 4.55 45.76 8.31
C MET A 1 5.40 44.78 7.54
N ILE A 2 6.57 44.41 8.06
CA ILE A 2 7.51 43.51 7.41
C ILE A 2 7.02 42.09 7.74
N GLN A 3 6.59 41.32 6.72
CA GLN A 3 6.40 39.87 6.85
C GLN A 3 7.77 39.27 7.19
N GLN A 4 7.94 38.84 8.43
CA GLN A 4 9.06 37.96 8.77
C GLN A 4 8.88 36.67 7.97
N GLY A 5 9.72 36.49 6.97
CA GLY A 5 9.82 35.23 6.23
C GLY A 5 10.11 34.12 7.23
N ILE A 6 9.21 33.17 7.32
CA ILE A 6 9.45 31.91 8.03
C ILE A 6 10.56 31.23 7.24
N THR A 7 11.79 31.28 7.72
CA THR A 7 12.86 30.44 7.21
C THR A 7 12.44 29.01 7.53
N PRO A 8 12.22 28.12 6.55
CA PRO A 8 11.89 26.74 6.86
C PRO A 8 13.01 26.18 7.72
N ALA A 9 12.67 25.70 8.91
CA ALA A 9 13.59 24.94 9.72
C ALA A 9 14.18 23.82 8.84
N ASN A 10 15.50 23.66 8.85
CA ASN A 10 16.15 22.58 8.10
C ASN A 10 15.52 21.25 8.57
N PRO A 11 14.76 20.55 7.74
CA PRO A 11 14.06 19.35 8.20
C PRO A 11 15.10 18.30 8.59
N ALA A 12 15.19 18.01 9.86
CA ALA A 12 16.07 16.98 10.40
C ALA A 12 15.27 16.08 11.31
N LEU A 13 15.57 14.79 11.28
CA LEU A 13 15.03 13.85 12.26
C LEU A 13 15.60 14.17 13.65
N PRO A 14 14.84 13.92 14.71
CA PRO A 14 15.40 13.94 16.06
C PRO A 14 16.59 12.98 16.18
N PRO A 15 17.59 13.28 16.99
CA PRO A 15 18.69 12.36 17.27
C PRO A 15 18.16 11.00 17.76
N GLY A 16 18.83 9.93 17.37
CA GLY A 16 18.45 8.56 17.75
C GLY A 16 17.27 8.01 16.96
N LYS A 17 16.99 8.56 15.77
CA LYS A 17 15.92 8.06 14.86
C LYS A 17 16.49 7.82 13.48
N ARG A 18 16.18 6.66 12.90
CA ARG A 18 16.41 6.33 11.49
C ARG A 18 15.09 6.00 10.81
N LEU A 19 14.79 6.69 9.72
CA LEU A 19 13.50 6.58 9.05
C LEU A 19 13.69 6.18 7.58
N TYR A 20 12.95 5.19 7.15
CA TYR A 20 12.84 4.75 5.77
C TYR A 20 11.42 5.01 5.28
N ALA A 21 11.27 5.89 4.29
CA ALA A 21 9.99 6.19 3.67
C ALA A 21 9.88 5.45 2.33
N ILE A 22 8.85 4.62 2.18
CA ILE A 22 8.60 3.81 1.00
C ILE A 22 7.36 4.36 0.31
N GLY A 23 7.51 4.77 -0.95
CA GLY A 23 6.44 5.29 -1.79
C GLY A 23 5.56 4.20 -2.39
N ASP A 24 4.93 4.53 -3.52
CA ASP A 24 4.00 3.67 -4.25
C ASP A 24 4.60 2.29 -4.55
N ILE A 25 3.89 1.24 -4.13
CA ILE A 25 4.30 -0.16 -4.33
C ILE A 25 3.53 -0.79 -5.49
N HIS A 26 2.24 -0.51 -5.58
CA HIS A 26 1.38 -0.97 -6.65
C HIS A 26 1.53 -2.46 -6.99
N GLY A 27 1.38 -3.33 -5.98
CA GLY A 27 1.43 -4.78 -6.18
C GLY A 27 2.76 -5.33 -6.70
N ARG A 28 3.85 -4.55 -6.63
CA ARG A 28 5.20 -4.98 -6.99
C ARG A 28 5.90 -5.58 -5.77
N PHE A 29 5.38 -6.72 -5.31
CA PHE A 29 5.96 -7.47 -4.19
C PHE A 29 7.42 -7.81 -4.43
N ASP A 30 7.78 -8.17 -5.66
CA ASP A 30 9.14 -8.48 -6.10
C ASP A 30 10.14 -7.34 -5.82
N LEU A 31 9.74 -6.10 -6.06
CA LEU A 31 10.57 -4.92 -5.79
C LEU A 31 10.55 -4.53 -4.31
N LEU A 32 9.40 -4.69 -3.65
CA LEU A 32 9.29 -4.43 -2.22
C LEU A 32 10.21 -5.35 -1.41
N GLU A 33 10.23 -6.65 -1.73
CA GLU A 33 11.08 -7.64 -1.08
C GLU A 33 12.56 -7.25 -1.19
N GLN A 34 13.02 -6.91 -2.41
CA GLN A 34 14.39 -6.44 -2.63
C GLN A 34 14.71 -5.15 -1.87
N LEU A 35 13.78 -4.18 -1.84
CA LEU A 35 13.97 -2.93 -1.12
C LEU A 35 14.08 -3.16 0.39
N LEU A 36 13.26 -4.04 0.95
CA LEU A 36 13.32 -4.38 2.37
C LEU A 36 14.62 -5.10 2.76
N GLU A 37 15.16 -5.95 1.87
CA GLU A 37 16.49 -6.55 2.06
C GLU A 37 17.58 -5.47 2.09
N MET A 38 17.55 -4.51 1.15
CA MET A 38 18.49 -3.39 1.12
C MET A 38 18.39 -2.51 2.38
N ILE A 39 17.17 -2.23 2.83
CA ILE A 39 16.94 -1.48 4.09
C ILE A 39 17.48 -2.27 5.28
N GLY A 40 17.30 -3.60 5.30
CA GLY A 40 17.85 -4.46 6.35
C GLY A 40 19.37 -4.33 6.46
N VAL A 41 20.07 -4.42 5.32
CA VAL A 41 21.53 -4.26 5.26
C VAL A 41 21.97 -2.86 5.72
N ASP A 42 21.33 -1.79 5.20
CA ASP A 42 21.64 -0.42 5.60
C ASP A 42 21.38 -0.17 7.11
N ALA A 43 20.38 -0.84 7.65
CA ALA A 43 20.03 -0.73 9.06
C ALA A 43 20.98 -1.47 10.00
N GLU A 44 21.79 -2.44 9.53
CA GLU A 44 22.83 -3.09 10.32
C GLU A 44 23.96 -2.13 10.63
N ASP A 45 24.27 -1.18 9.74
CA ASP A 45 25.29 -0.13 9.94
C ASP A 45 24.80 1.01 10.84
N ALA A 46 23.50 1.01 11.23
CA ALA A 46 22.96 2.03 12.12
C ALA A 46 23.43 1.78 13.58
N PRO A 47 23.61 2.85 14.37
CA PRO A 47 23.77 2.70 15.80
C PRO A 47 22.67 1.82 16.39
N THR A 48 23.03 0.90 17.27
CA THR A 48 22.09 -0.05 17.88
C THR A 48 21.00 0.63 18.73
N GLU A 49 21.26 1.86 19.15
CA GLU A 49 20.38 2.68 19.99
C GLU A 49 19.34 3.47 19.18
N ASP A 50 19.49 3.51 17.83
CA ASP A 50 18.54 4.22 16.99
C ASP A 50 17.22 3.46 16.85
N ASP A 51 16.11 4.17 17.09
CA ASP A 51 14.78 3.69 16.71
C ASP A 51 14.66 3.68 15.18
N LYS A 52 14.46 2.51 14.61
CA LYS A 52 14.29 2.32 13.16
C LYS A 52 12.80 2.31 12.81
N ILE A 53 12.41 3.17 11.90
CA ILE A 53 11.00 3.37 11.51
C ILE A 53 10.86 3.15 10.01
N LEU A 54 9.97 2.23 9.62
CA LEU A 54 9.48 2.05 8.25
C LEU A 54 8.16 2.81 8.10
N ILE A 55 8.10 3.74 7.16
CA ILE A 55 6.85 4.44 6.81
C ILE A 55 6.49 4.10 5.36
N PHE A 56 5.37 3.44 5.19
CA PHE A 56 4.77 3.17 3.89
C PHE A 56 3.76 4.27 3.58
N LEU A 57 3.94 4.97 2.45
CA LEU A 57 3.19 6.20 2.16
C LEU A 57 1.82 5.95 1.51
N GLY A 58 1.46 4.69 1.26
CA GLY A 58 0.22 4.29 0.60
C GLY A 58 0.47 3.71 -0.79
N ASP A 59 -0.63 3.49 -1.52
CA ASP A 59 -0.66 2.94 -2.88
C ASP A 59 0.04 1.57 -2.99
N TYR A 60 -0.40 0.66 -2.12
CA TYR A 60 0.10 -0.72 -2.02
C TYR A 60 -0.45 -1.61 -3.11
N VAL A 61 -1.72 -1.36 -3.47
CA VAL A 61 -2.51 -2.18 -4.37
C VAL A 61 -2.56 -1.62 -5.79
N ASP A 62 -3.16 -2.39 -6.68
CA ASP A 62 -3.47 -2.06 -8.07
C ASP A 62 -2.25 -2.05 -9.00
N ARG A 63 -2.51 -2.14 -10.31
CA ARG A 63 -1.54 -2.09 -11.41
C ARG A 63 -0.60 -3.29 -11.49
N GLY A 64 0.10 -3.63 -10.43
CA GLY A 64 1.03 -4.75 -10.39
C GLY A 64 0.36 -6.09 -10.06
N PRO A 65 1.11 -7.20 -10.21
CA PRO A 65 0.52 -8.54 -10.18
C PRO A 65 0.21 -9.09 -8.78
N ASP A 66 0.86 -8.58 -7.74
CA ASP A 66 0.92 -9.25 -6.42
C ASP A 66 0.44 -8.38 -5.25
N SER A 67 -0.65 -7.61 -5.46
CA SER A 67 -1.26 -6.79 -4.40
C SER A 67 -1.58 -7.61 -3.14
N LYS A 68 -2.02 -8.87 -3.32
CA LYS A 68 -2.29 -9.76 -2.18
C LYS A 68 -1.05 -9.98 -1.32
N ARG A 69 0.10 -10.35 -1.92
CA ARG A 69 1.34 -10.59 -1.17
C ARG A 69 1.85 -9.33 -0.48
N VAL A 70 1.66 -8.16 -1.10
CA VAL A 70 1.99 -6.87 -0.47
C VAL A 70 1.15 -6.67 0.79
N LEU A 71 -0.18 -6.83 0.71
CA LEU A 71 -1.06 -6.67 1.87
C LEU A 71 -0.81 -7.73 2.94
N ASP A 72 -0.58 -8.98 2.56
CA ASP A 72 -0.22 -10.05 3.49
C ASP A 72 1.04 -9.68 4.29
N LEU A 73 2.08 -9.17 3.62
CA LEU A 73 3.33 -8.74 4.26
C LEU A 73 3.10 -7.57 5.22
N LEU A 74 2.37 -6.53 4.77
CA LEU A 74 2.11 -5.34 5.58
C LEU A 74 1.17 -5.61 6.78
N SER A 75 0.44 -6.74 6.76
CA SER A 75 -0.40 -7.19 7.87
C SER A 75 0.38 -7.99 8.91
N MET A 76 1.63 -8.37 8.62
CA MET A 76 2.50 -9.04 9.58
C MET A 76 3.10 -8.05 10.60
N PRO A 77 3.56 -8.52 11.75
CA PRO A 77 4.37 -7.70 12.65
C PRO A 77 5.60 -7.14 11.92
N PRO A 78 6.07 -5.93 12.28
CA PRO A 78 7.25 -5.36 11.69
C PRO A 78 8.49 -6.26 11.92
N PRO A 79 9.52 -6.14 11.05
CA PRO A 79 10.80 -6.81 11.29
C PRO A 79 11.38 -6.44 12.65
N ALA A 80 12.15 -7.36 13.24
CA ALA A 80 12.76 -7.14 14.54
C ALA A 80 13.58 -5.84 14.56
N GLY A 81 13.38 -5.01 15.57
CA GLY A 81 14.05 -3.73 15.72
C GLY A 81 13.46 -2.57 14.92
N PHE A 82 12.37 -2.79 14.18
CA PHE A 82 11.67 -1.74 13.45
C PHE A 82 10.28 -1.45 14.04
N GLN A 83 9.88 -0.20 13.95
CA GLN A 83 8.47 0.21 14.00
C GLN A 83 7.95 0.34 12.57
N MET A 84 6.66 0.04 12.34
CA MET A 84 6.05 0.13 11.02
C MET A 84 4.81 1.02 11.08
N ILE A 85 4.72 1.96 10.13
CA ILE A 85 3.59 2.87 9.95
C ILE A 85 3.13 2.73 8.51
N CYS A 86 1.86 2.37 8.31
CA CYS A 86 1.24 2.27 7.00
C CYS A 86 0.20 3.40 6.85
N LEU A 87 0.45 4.30 5.89
CA LEU A 87 -0.50 5.35 5.53
C LEU A 87 -1.44 4.84 4.43
N LYS A 88 -2.61 5.43 4.34
CA LYS A 88 -3.58 5.08 3.29
C LYS A 88 -3.39 5.98 2.07
N GLY A 89 -3.13 5.39 0.90
CA GLY A 89 -3.13 6.08 -0.38
C GLY A 89 -4.52 6.15 -1.03
N ASN A 90 -4.62 6.79 -2.19
CA ASN A 90 -5.87 6.89 -2.93
C ASN A 90 -6.30 5.54 -3.55
N HIS A 91 -5.38 4.64 -3.82
CA HIS A 91 -5.71 3.30 -4.33
C HIS A 91 -6.35 2.43 -3.25
N GLU A 92 -5.89 2.49 -2.01
CA GLU A 92 -6.56 1.85 -0.87
C GLU A 92 -7.94 2.45 -0.62
N ASP A 93 -8.08 3.76 -0.78
CA ASP A 93 -9.38 4.41 -0.63
C ASP A 93 -10.41 3.90 -1.67
N MET A 94 -10.00 3.77 -2.93
CA MET A 94 -10.84 3.18 -3.98
C MET A 94 -11.20 1.72 -3.70
N LEU A 95 -10.25 0.92 -3.19
CA LEU A 95 -10.50 -0.47 -2.81
C LEU A 95 -11.51 -0.55 -1.65
N LEU A 96 -11.35 0.27 -0.62
CA LEU A 96 -12.26 0.32 0.53
C LEU A 96 -13.67 0.74 0.10
N GLN A 97 -13.80 1.79 -0.72
CA GLN A 97 -15.09 2.21 -1.28
C GLN A 97 -15.75 1.08 -2.09
N PHE A 98 -14.98 0.34 -2.89
CA PHE A 98 -15.49 -0.85 -3.58
C PHE A 98 -16.00 -1.89 -2.59
N LEU A 99 -15.24 -2.19 -1.54
CA LEU A 99 -15.64 -3.15 -0.51
C LEU A 99 -16.89 -2.68 0.24
N ASP A 100 -17.02 -1.42 0.57
CA ASP A 100 -18.16 -0.86 1.32
C ASP A 100 -19.41 -0.67 0.44
N GLY A 101 -19.30 -0.83 -0.86
CA GLY A 101 -20.40 -0.66 -1.78
C GLY A 101 -20.69 0.79 -2.14
N GLU A 102 -19.81 1.70 -1.77
CA GLU A 102 -20.00 3.15 -1.95
C GLU A 102 -19.33 3.66 -3.24
N GLY A 103 -18.29 2.97 -3.72
CA GLY A 103 -17.47 3.42 -4.84
C GLY A 103 -17.91 2.91 -6.20
N ALA A 104 -17.57 3.65 -7.24
CA ALA A 104 -17.73 3.23 -8.62
C ALA A 104 -16.68 2.17 -8.98
N MET A 105 -17.03 0.89 -8.92
CA MET A 105 -16.17 -0.24 -9.31
C MET A 105 -15.49 -0.01 -10.65
N ILE A 106 -16.21 0.54 -11.64
CA ILE A 106 -15.66 0.80 -12.98
C ILE A 106 -14.46 1.76 -12.93
N SER A 107 -14.51 2.80 -12.09
CA SER A 107 -13.40 3.73 -11.92
C SER A 107 -12.19 3.03 -11.31
N TRP A 108 -12.38 2.25 -10.26
CA TRP A 108 -11.31 1.49 -9.64
C TRP A 108 -10.67 0.47 -10.60
N LEU A 109 -11.50 -0.30 -11.34
CA LEU A 109 -10.99 -1.25 -12.33
C LEU A 109 -10.15 -0.60 -13.44
N LYS A 110 -10.46 0.65 -13.82
CA LYS A 110 -9.66 1.43 -14.78
C LYS A 110 -8.33 1.89 -14.21
N ASN A 111 -8.25 2.08 -12.90
CA ASN A 111 -7.05 2.51 -12.20
C ASN A 111 -6.14 1.35 -11.75
N GLY A 112 -6.44 0.12 -12.17
CA GLY A 112 -5.59 -1.03 -11.91
C GLY A 112 -6.18 -2.05 -10.92
N GLY A 113 -7.40 -1.86 -10.43
CA GLY A 113 -8.08 -2.77 -9.50
C GLY A 113 -8.31 -4.18 -10.05
N ARG A 114 -8.24 -4.36 -11.38
CA ARG A 114 -8.30 -5.70 -12.01
C ARG A 114 -7.13 -6.58 -11.56
N GLU A 115 -5.95 -6.01 -11.49
CA GLU A 115 -4.73 -6.71 -11.09
C GLU A 115 -4.82 -7.11 -9.63
N THR A 116 -5.38 -6.25 -8.78
CA THR A 116 -5.67 -6.58 -7.38
C THR A 116 -6.63 -7.76 -7.27
N LEU A 117 -7.79 -7.72 -7.95
CA LEU A 117 -8.74 -8.84 -7.96
C LEU A 117 -8.09 -10.15 -8.45
N LYS A 118 -7.26 -10.09 -9.50
CA LYS A 118 -6.52 -11.26 -9.99
C LYS A 118 -5.55 -11.82 -8.96
N SER A 119 -4.84 -10.96 -8.24
CA SER A 119 -3.89 -11.39 -7.21
C SER A 119 -4.55 -12.17 -6.07
N TYR A 120 -5.84 -11.90 -5.84
CA TYR A 120 -6.69 -12.67 -4.92
C TYR A 120 -7.38 -13.89 -5.57
N GLY A 121 -7.05 -14.21 -6.81
CA GLY A 121 -7.58 -15.39 -7.53
C GLY A 121 -8.97 -15.19 -8.14
N LEU A 122 -9.51 -13.98 -8.13
CA LEU A 122 -10.83 -13.71 -8.68
C LEU A 122 -10.82 -13.71 -10.22
N ASN A 123 -11.87 -14.27 -10.82
CA ASN A 123 -12.03 -14.30 -12.26
C ASN A 123 -12.54 -12.95 -12.80
N VAL A 124 -11.64 -12.14 -13.32
CA VAL A 124 -11.94 -10.80 -13.86
C VAL A 124 -12.45 -10.79 -15.31
N LYS A 125 -12.56 -11.94 -15.98
CA LYS A 125 -13.03 -12.01 -17.39
C LYS A 125 -14.45 -11.49 -17.55
N ASN A 126 -15.32 -11.72 -16.58
CA ASN A 126 -16.69 -11.25 -16.55
C ASN A 126 -16.84 -9.78 -16.13
N LEU A 127 -15.75 -9.14 -15.70
CA LEU A 127 -15.69 -7.72 -15.34
C LEU A 127 -15.34 -6.83 -16.55
N ALA A 128 -15.55 -7.33 -17.78
CA ALA A 128 -15.50 -6.48 -18.97
C ALA A 128 -16.55 -5.38 -18.86
N MET A 129 -16.16 -4.12 -19.11
CA MET A 129 -16.97 -2.93 -18.85
C MET A 129 -18.38 -2.96 -19.45
N SER A 130 -18.58 -3.73 -20.53
CA SER A 130 -19.89 -3.92 -21.19
C SER A 130 -20.78 -4.99 -20.54
N ARG A 131 -20.31 -5.72 -19.52
CA ARG A 131 -21.01 -6.86 -18.91
C ARG A 131 -21.01 -6.82 -17.37
N VAL A 132 -20.61 -5.71 -16.78
CA VAL A 132 -20.63 -5.54 -15.31
C VAL A 132 -22.07 -5.30 -14.89
N THR A 133 -22.65 -6.27 -14.19
CA THR A 133 -23.98 -6.16 -13.56
C THR A 133 -23.80 -6.07 -12.04
N ASP A 134 -24.80 -5.55 -11.33
CA ASP A 134 -24.75 -5.46 -9.86
C ASP A 134 -24.48 -6.83 -9.21
N ALA A 135 -25.06 -7.90 -9.74
CA ALA A 135 -24.81 -9.26 -9.25
C ALA A 135 -23.34 -9.69 -9.39
N VAL A 136 -22.68 -9.31 -10.48
CA VAL A 136 -21.25 -9.59 -10.71
C VAL A 136 -20.40 -8.78 -9.75
N VAL A 137 -20.76 -7.53 -9.50
CA VAL A 137 -20.09 -6.63 -8.54
C VAL A 137 -20.19 -7.19 -7.13
N GLU A 138 -21.39 -7.57 -6.68
CA GLU A 138 -21.64 -8.11 -5.35
C GLU A 138 -20.89 -9.42 -5.12
N LYS A 139 -20.86 -10.29 -6.12
CA LYS A 139 -20.09 -11.52 -6.05
C LYS A 139 -18.60 -11.23 -5.86
N ALA A 140 -18.02 -10.35 -6.69
CA ALA A 140 -16.61 -9.98 -6.60
C ALA A 140 -16.28 -9.35 -5.24
N ARG A 141 -17.16 -8.50 -4.72
CA ARG A 141 -17.02 -7.88 -3.39
C ARG A 141 -17.01 -8.93 -2.27
N THR A 142 -17.96 -9.84 -2.29
CA THR A 142 -18.07 -10.92 -1.30
C THR A 142 -16.83 -11.81 -1.30
N GLU A 143 -16.39 -12.24 -2.50
CA GLU A 143 -15.19 -13.06 -2.66
C GLU A 143 -13.94 -12.33 -2.18
N MET A 144 -13.80 -11.04 -2.52
CA MET A 144 -12.67 -10.22 -2.10
C MET A 144 -12.60 -10.05 -0.58
N ARG A 145 -13.75 -9.70 0.07
CA ARG A 145 -13.81 -9.58 1.53
C ARG A 145 -13.44 -10.87 2.25
N ALA A 146 -13.85 -12.02 1.72
CA ALA A 146 -13.53 -13.31 2.30
C ALA A 146 -12.05 -13.70 2.16
N ALA A 147 -11.33 -13.10 1.21
CA ALA A 147 -9.94 -13.43 0.89
C ALA A 147 -8.92 -12.43 1.48
N MET A 148 -9.38 -11.29 1.99
CA MET A 148 -8.50 -10.30 2.64
C MET A 148 -8.07 -10.75 4.04
N PRO A 149 -6.85 -10.34 4.48
CA PRO A 149 -6.32 -10.65 5.80
C PRO A 149 -7.09 -9.96 6.93
#